data_0ea8dad0ebddeb01f6710a5e02526fe4
#
_entry.id   0ea8dad0ebddeb01f6710a5e02526fe4
#
_cell.length_a   1.000
_cell.length_b   1.000
_cell.length_c   1.000
_cell.angle_alpha   90.00
_cell.angle_beta   90.00
_cell.angle_gamma   90.00
#
_symmetry.space_group_name_H-M   'P 1'
#
loop_
_entity.id
_entity.type
_entity.pdbx_description
1 polymer ?
#
loop_
_entity_poly.entity_id
_entity_poly.type
_entity_poly.pdbx_seq_one_letter_code
_entity_poly.pdbx_strand_id
1 'polypeptide(L)'
;MPYEWETPLTQAPAADAPGRSDGAAPIGVLHLWPYRSLPKRGFVAVMALAFAAILIPVSAFIGTLAWWWLLVPALGALGALWWFMDRSYRDGEILEELEIWPDHIRLTRTGPYRRHAGWEANLHWVALTCRETGGPVPHYLTLRGAGREVEIGAFLHEDERPRLHDEIARALTLAKSRRAP
;
A
#
# COMPACT_ATOMS: atom_id res chain seq x y z
N MET A 1 -9.57 -2.31 -8.01
CA MET A 1 -8.78 -1.08 -7.83
C MET A 1 -7.96 -1.24 -6.57
N PRO A 2 -6.74 -0.73 -6.48
CA PRO A 2 -5.87 -0.89 -5.31
C PRO A 2 -6.16 0.12 -4.20
N TYR A 3 -7.37 0.64 -4.17
CA TYR A 3 -7.88 1.49 -3.10
C TYR A 3 -9.39 1.32 -2.95
N GLU A 4 -9.89 1.57 -1.75
CA GLU A 4 -11.31 1.44 -1.39
C GLU A 4 -11.66 2.42 -0.27
N TRP A 5 -12.85 3.04 -0.38
CA TRP A 5 -13.45 3.82 0.68
C TRP A 5 -14.25 2.91 1.60
N GLU A 6 -13.79 2.71 2.83
CA GLU A 6 -14.55 1.96 3.84
C GLU A 6 -15.77 2.76 4.30
N THR A 7 -15.59 4.06 4.53
CA THR A 7 -16.67 4.98 4.88
C THR A 7 -16.65 6.16 3.90
N PRO A 8 -17.48 6.14 2.86
CA PRO A 8 -17.57 7.29 1.96
C PRO A 8 -18.25 8.46 2.67
N LEU A 9 -17.70 9.66 2.52
CA LEU A 9 -18.17 10.90 3.17
C LEU A 9 -19.65 11.22 2.95
N THR A 10 -20.25 10.72 1.87
CA THR A 10 -21.68 10.88 1.59
C THR A 10 -22.59 10.14 2.55
N GLN A 11 -22.09 9.08 3.20
CA GLN A 11 -22.86 8.22 4.12
C GLN A 11 -22.49 8.46 5.59
N ALA A 12 -21.48 9.26 5.85
CA ALA A 12 -21.05 9.52 7.21
C ALA A 12 -22.10 10.34 8.00
N PRO A 13 -22.35 10.03 9.27
CA PRO A 13 -23.27 10.82 10.10
C PRO A 13 -22.80 12.27 10.21
N ALA A 14 -23.76 13.19 10.38
CA ALA A 14 -23.45 14.59 10.60
C ALA A 14 -22.61 14.74 11.88
N ALA A 15 -21.52 15.50 11.81
CA ALA A 15 -20.69 15.77 12.99
C ALA A 15 -21.40 16.79 13.89
N ASP A 16 -21.97 16.36 14.99
CA ASP A 16 -22.77 17.19 15.91
C ASP A 16 -21.96 18.03 16.91
N ALA A 17 -20.61 18.10 16.81
CA ALA A 17 -19.82 18.81 17.81
C ALA A 17 -18.78 19.75 17.24
N PRO A 18 -18.77 21.05 17.64
CA PRO A 18 -17.63 21.93 17.47
C PRO A 18 -16.56 21.57 18.53
N GLY A 19 -15.52 20.89 18.14
CA GLY A 19 -14.40 20.54 19.02
C GLY A 19 -13.41 19.63 18.30
N ARG A 20 -12.20 19.53 18.83
CA ARG A 20 -11.24 18.52 18.37
C ARG A 20 -11.85 17.16 18.62
N SER A 21 -11.95 16.38 17.57
CA SER A 21 -12.66 15.08 17.58
C SER A 21 -11.83 13.94 18.19
N ASP A 22 -11.06 14.22 19.26
CA ASP A 22 -10.33 13.21 20.01
C ASP A 22 -11.34 12.16 20.54
N GLY A 23 -11.41 11.03 19.85
CA GLY A 23 -12.32 9.93 20.16
C GLY A 23 -13.58 9.80 19.26
N ALA A 24 -13.83 10.73 18.35
CA ALA A 24 -14.89 10.59 17.35
C ALA A 24 -14.42 9.71 16.18
N ALA A 25 -15.34 8.95 15.60
CA ALA A 25 -15.05 8.17 14.41
C ALA A 25 -14.75 9.10 13.20
N PRO A 26 -13.84 8.73 12.29
CA PRO A 26 -13.57 9.49 11.08
C PRO A 26 -14.83 9.54 10.20
N ILE A 27 -15.03 10.66 9.51
CA ILE A 27 -16.14 10.83 8.56
C ILE A 27 -15.85 10.20 7.19
N GLY A 28 -14.59 9.87 6.92
CA GLY A 28 -14.17 9.16 5.72
C GLY A 28 -12.88 8.40 5.97
N VAL A 29 -12.84 7.15 5.52
CA VAL A 29 -11.66 6.29 5.60
C VAL A 29 -11.37 5.72 4.22
N LEU A 30 -10.16 5.95 3.72
CA LEU A 30 -9.68 5.45 2.45
C LEU A 30 -8.48 4.54 2.70
N HIS A 31 -8.59 3.30 2.28
CA HIS A 31 -7.51 2.34 2.29
C HIS A 31 -6.87 2.21 0.91
N LEU A 32 -5.52 2.21 0.87
CA LEU A 32 -4.75 2.02 -0.36
C LEU A 32 -3.73 0.90 -0.13
N TRP A 33 -3.60 0.00 -1.11
CA TRP A 33 -2.66 -1.11 -1.06
C TRP A 33 -2.05 -1.39 -2.44
N PRO A 34 -0.80 -1.87 -2.51
CA PRO A 34 -0.18 -2.21 -3.78
C PRO A 34 -0.82 -3.43 -4.43
N TYR A 35 -0.85 -3.44 -5.75
CA TYR A 35 -1.22 -4.63 -6.51
C TYR A 35 -0.33 -5.81 -6.17
N ARG A 36 -0.92 -6.95 -5.86
CA ARG A 36 -0.21 -8.21 -5.71
C ARG A 36 -0.31 -8.99 -7.02
N SER A 37 0.78 -9.06 -7.76
CA SER A 37 0.84 -9.76 -9.05
C SER A 37 0.65 -11.28 -8.89
N LEU A 38 1.05 -11.86 -7.75
CA LEU A 38 0.99 -13.29 -7.52
C LEU A 38 0.22 -13.59 -6.21
N PRO A 39 -0.94 -14.24 -6.27
CA PRO A 39 -1.66 -14.68 -5.07
C PRO A 39 -0.87 -15.78 -4.34
N LYS A 40 -1.11 -15.98 -3.03
CA LYS A 40 -0.41 -16.99 -2.22
C LYS A 40 -0.45 -18.40 -2.84
N ARG A 41 -1.56 -18.75 -3.51
CA ARG A 41 -1.68 -20.02 -4.24
C ARG A 41 -0.71 -20.13 -5.42
N GLY A 42 -0.52 -19.03 -6.16
CA GLY A 42 0.45 -18.95 -7.24
C GLY A 42 1.89 -19.10 -6.75
N PHE A 43 2.22 -18.50 -5.60
CA PHE A 43 3.52 -18.67 -4.95
C PHE A 43 3.81 -20.16 -4.67
N VAL A 44 2.88 -20.88 -4.04
CA VAL A 44 3.04 -22.31 -3.74
C VAL A 44 3.21 -23.12 -5.03
N ALA A 45 2.45 -22.81 -6.08
CA ALA A 45 2.56 -23.49 -7.37
C ALA A 45 3.92 -23.27 -8.04
N VAL A 46 4.44 -22.04 -8.04
CA VAL A 46 5.76 -21.70 -8.59
C VAL A 46 6.86 -22.44 -7.82
N MET A 47 6.79 -22.43 -6.48
CA MET A 47 7.75 -23.12 -5.63
C MET A 47 7.73 -24.62 -5.84
N ALA A 48 6.53 -25.24 -5.91
CA ALA A 48 6.40 -26.67 -6.17
C ALA A 48 6.96 -27.06 -7.54
N LEU A 49 6.69 -26.23 -8.57
CA LEU A 49 7.21 -26.45 -9.91
C LEU A 49 8.73 -26.33 -9.95
N ALA A 50 9.30 -25.29 -9.33
CA ALA A 50 10.75 -25.11 -9.25
C ALA A 50 11.42 -26.27 -8.50
N PHE A 51 10.82 -26.71 -7.40
CA PHE A 51 11.27 -27.85 -6.62
C PHE A 51 11.29 -29.12 -7.47
N ALA A 52 10.20 -29.43 -8.18
CA ALA A 52 10.11 -30.59 -9.07
C ALA A 52 11.11 -30.49 -10.22
N ALA A 53 11.21 -29.33 -10.90
CA ALA A 53 12.12 -29.12 -12.02
C ALA A 53 13.60 -29.31 -11.66
N ILE A 54 13.99 -28.99 -10.43
CA ILE A 54 15.37 -29.13 -9.96
C ILE A 54 15.61 -30.55 -9.39
N LEU A 55 14.73 -31.07 -8.53
CA LEU A 55 14.98 -32.29 -7.80
C LEU A 55 14.74 -33.57 -8.64
N ILE A 56 13.81 -33.55 -9.61
CA ILE A 56 13.55 -34.73 -10.48
C ILE A 56 14.82 -35.08 -11.27
N PRO A 57 15.49 -34.17 -12.01
CA PRO A 57 16.75 -34.51 -12.69
C PRO A 57 17.87 -34.90 -11.74
N VAL A 58 18.00 -34.21 -10.59
CA VAL A 58 19.03 -34.51 -9.59
C VAL A 58 18.85 -35.92 -9.03
N SER A 59 17.59 -36.39 -8.88
CA SER A 59 17.30 -37.73 -8.35
C SER A 59 17.88 -38.86 -9.20
N ALA A 60 18.11 -38.63 -10.49
CA ALA A 60 18.72 -39.66 -11.39
C ALA A 60 20.19 -40.00 -10.98
N PHE A 61 20.84 -39.18 -10.17
CA PHE A 61 22.21 -39.39 -9.72
C PHE A 61 22.30 -40.00 -8.32
N ILE A 62 21.18 -40.42 -7.72
CA ILE A 62 21.15 -41.09 -6.40
C ILE A 62 22.11 -42.26 -6.38
N GLY A 63 22.95 -42.33 -5.33
CA GLY A 63 23.96 -43.38 -5.16
C GLY A 63 25.31 -43.07 -5.80
N THR A 64 25.47 -41.98 -6.51
CA THR A 64 26.73 -41.54 -7.10
C THR A 64 27.35 -40.37 -6.30
N LEU A 65 28.66 -40.16 -6.47
CA LEU A 65 29.32 -38.99 -5.88
C LEU A 65 28.77 -37.67 -6.45
N ALA A 66 28.34 -37.67 -7.70
CA ALA A 66 27.71 -36.54 -8.38
C ALA A 66 26.45 -36.05 -7.66
N TRP A 67 25.73 -36.94 -6.98
CA TRP A 67 24.54 -36.60 -6.18
C TRP A 67 24.82 -35.47 -5.20
N TRP A 68 25.90 -35.54 -4.43
CA TRP A 68 26.21 -34.52 -3.43
C TRP A 68 26.63 -33.20 -4.05
N TRP A 69 27.40 -33.26 -5.14
CA TRP A 69 27.80 -32.06 -5.87
C TRP A 69 26.63 -31.30 -6.53
N LEU A 70 25.58 -32.02 -6.91
CA LEU A 70 24.38 -31.43 -7.51
C LEU A 70 23.36 -31.02 -6.45
N LEU A 71 23.19 -31.80 -5.39
CA LEU A 71 22.17 -31.56 -4.35
C LEU A 71 22.44 -30.26 -3.58
N VAL A 72 23.66 -29.99 -3.17
CA VAL A 72 23.99 -28.81 -2.38
C VAL A 72 23.68 -27.49 -3.12
N PRO A 73 24.14 -27.27 -4.36
CA PRO A 73 23.77 -26.05 -5.09
C PRO A 73 22.28 -26.02 -5.46
N ALA A 74 21.63 -27.17 -5.70
CA ALA A 74 20.19 -27.24 -5.98
C ALA A 74 19.37 -26.74 -4.78
N LEU A 75 19.67 -27.21 -3.57
CA LEU A 75 19.02 -26.74 -2.35
C LEU A 75 19.36 -25.26 -2.06
N GLY A 76 20.57 -24.83 -2.35
CA GLY A 76 20.98 -23.43 -2.25
C GLY A 76 20.16 -22.53 -3.18
N ALA A 77 19.97 -22.94 -4.44
CA ALA A 77 19.14 -22.21 -5.41
C ALA A 77 17.67 -22.12 -4.99
N LEU A 78 17.11 -23.23 -4.50
CA LEU A 78 15.73 -23.27 -3.98
C LEU A 78 15.57 -22.38 -2.73
N GLY A 79 16.54 -22.42 -1.82
CA GLY A 79 16.56 -21.55 -0.64
C GLY A 79 16.66 -20.08 -1.00
N ALA A 80 17.51 -19.72 -1.96
CA ALA A 80 17.63 -18.36 -2.48
C ALA A 80 16.32 -17.90 -3.15
N LEU A 81 15.73 -18.75 -3.99
CA LEU A 81 14.43 -18.45 -4.62
C LEU A 81 13.35 -18.20 -3.57
N TRP A 82 13.26 -19.07 -2.56
CA TRP A 82 12.34 -18.89 -1.43
C TRP A 82 12.57 -17.56 -0.73
N TRP A 83 13.81 -17.24 -0.39
CA TRP A 83 14.15 -16.01 0.33
C TRP A 83 13.81 -14.75 -0.47
N PHE A 84 14.14 -14.72 -1.78
CA PHE A 84 13.83 -13.60 -2.64
C PHE A 84 12.31 -13.41 -2.79
N MET A 85 11.58 -14.50 -2.96
CA MET A 85 10.12 -14.42 -3.07
C MET A 85 9.47 -13.99 -1.76
N ASP A 86 9.87 -14.55 -0.63
CA ASP A 86 9.36 -14.16 0.69
C ASP A 86 9.64 -12.67 0.97
N ARG A 87 10.82 -12.19 0.62
CA ARG A 87 11.16 -10.77 0.71
C ARG A 87 10.26 -9.92 -0.18
N SER A 88 10.05 -10.32 -1.43
CA SER A 88 9.16 -9.62 -2.36
C SER A 88 7.71 -9.57 -1.87
N TYR A 89 7.24 -10.63 -1.22
CA TYR A 89 5.91 -10.64 -0.62
C TYR A 89 5.79 -9.68 0.56
N ARG A 90 6.82 -9.61 1.41
CA ARG A 90 6.83 -8.68 2.55
C ARG A 90 6.90 -7.22 2.10
N ASP A 91 7.69 -6.93 1.09
CA ASP A 91 7.78 -5.57 0.54
C ASP A 91 6.45 -5.10 -0.08
N GLY A 92 5.57 -6.02 -0.48
CA GLY A 92 4.20 -5.74 -0.93
C GLY A 92 3.15 -5.59 0.18
N GLU A 93 3.52 -5.69 1.47
CA GLU A 93 2.61 -5.52 2.62
C GLU A 93 2.56 -4.05 3.09
N ILE A 94 2.45 -3.12 2.14
CA ILE A 94 2.24 -1.70 2.46
C ILE A 94 0.74 -1.44 2.48
N LEU A 95 0.25 -0.82 3.55
CA LEU A 95 -1.10 -0.29 3.67
C LEU A 95 -0.97 1.20 3.97
N GLU A 96 -1.59 2.02 3.14
CA GLU A 96 -1.82 3.44 3.43
C GLU A 96 -3.28 3.62 3.81
N GLU A 97 -3.51 4.33 4.89
CA GLU A 97 -4.83 4.62 5.42
C GLU A 97 -4.95 6.14 5.58
N LEU A 98 -5.89 6.71 4.84
CA LEU A 98 -6.23 8.12 4.92
C LEU A 98 -7.55 8.28 5.65
N GLU A 99 -7.48 8.83 6.83
CA GLU A 99 -8.62 9.11 7.68
C GLU A 99 -8.93 10.62 7.66
N ILE A 100 -10.20 10.96 7.51
CA ILE A 100 -10.67 12.35 7.42
C ILE A 100 -11.66 12.60 8.53
N TRP A 101 -11.38 13.61 9.37
CA TRP A 101 -12.29 14.16 10.37
C TRP A 101 -12.74 15.58 9.98
N PRO A 102 -13.70 16.18 10.68
CA PRO A 102 -14.16 17.53 10.38
C PRO A 102 -13.07 18.62 10.58
N ASP A 103 -12.10 18.38 11.46
CA ASP A 103 -11.08 19.33 11.86
C ASP A 103 -9.66 18.95 11.42
N HIS A 104 -9.38 17.67 11.22
CA HIS A 104 -8.06 17.18 10.84
C HIS A 104 -8.12 16.02 9.85
N ILE A 105 -6.99 15.70 9.29
CA ILE A 105 -6.76 14.56 8.39
C ILE A 105 -5.50 13.85 8.83
N ARG A 106 -5.51 12.53 8.78
CA ARG A 106 -4.37 11.68 9.12
C ARG A 106 -4.08 10.73 7.99
N LEU A 107 -2.82 10.62 7.61
CA LEU A 107 -2.32 9.58 6.71
C LEU A 107 -1.38 8.68 7.51
N THR A 108 -1.74 7.42 7.60
CA THR A 108 -0.93 6.38 8.24
C THR A 108 -0.43 5.41 7.18
N ARG A 109 0.88 5.21 7.13
CA ARG A 109 1.50 4.21 6.26
C ARG A 109 2.08 3.10 7.11
N THR A 110 1.51 1.92 6.99
CA THR A 110 2.02 0.70 7.60
C THR A 110 2.81 -0.09 6.56
N GLY A 111 4.09 -0.28 6.80
CA GLY A 111 4.99 -1.02 5.92
C GLY A 111 5.47 -2.33 6.56
N PRO A 112 6.24 -3.14 5.80
CA PRO A 112 6.85 -4.35 6.31
C PRO A 112 7.71 -4.05 7.55
N TYR A 113 7.84 -5.03 8.44
CA TYR A 113 8.59 -4.91 9.70
C TYR A 113 8.04 -3.86 10.68
N ARG A 114 6.72 -3.62 10.71
CA ARG A 114 6.05 -2.64 11.60
C ARG A 114 6.61 -1.21 11.46
N ARG A 115 7.08 -0.86 10.29
CA ARG A 115 7.42 0.53 9.99
C ARG A 115 6.13 1.33 9.86
N HIS A 116 5.84 2.14 10.85
CA HIS A 116 4.72 3.07 10.83
C HIS A 116 5.25 4.46 10.51
N ALA A 117 4.68 5.09 9.52
CA ALA A 117 4.89 6.51 9.27
C ALA A 117 3.53 7.18 9.33
N GLY A 118 3.41 8.19 10.18
CA GLY A 118 2.19 8.97 10.35
C GLY A 118 2.43 10.42 9.92
N TRP A 119 1.41 11.00 9.34
CA TRP A 119 1.30 12.42 9.07
C TRP A 119 -0.11 12.88 9.42
N GLU A 120 -0.19 14.03 10.08
CA GLU A 120 -1.46 14.62 10.50
C GLU A 120 -1.41 16.12 10.22
N ALA A 121 -2.53 16.67 9.76
CA ALA A 121 -2.65 18.09 9.51
C ALA A 121 -4.09 18.57 9.74
N ASN A 122 -4.25 19.87 9.98
CA ASN A 122 -5.57 20.48 10.03
C ASN A 122 -6.20 20.46 8.64
N LEU A 123 -7.41 19.94 8.54
CA LEU A 123 -8.14 19.73 7.29
C LEU A 123 -8.26 21.00 6.45
N HIS A 124 -8.43 22.16 7.10
CA HIS A 124 -8.62 23.45 6.42
C HIS A 124 -7.37 23.86 5.63
N TRP A 125 -6.18 23.59 6.17
CA TRP A 125 -4.91 23.99 5.59
C TRP A 125 -4.28 22.93 4.69
N VAL A 126 -4.93 21.79 4.51
CA VAL A 126 -4.43 20.73 3.63
C VAL A 126 -4.63 21.13 2.18
N ALA A 127 -3.55 21.04 1.41
CA ALA A 127 -3.54 21.13 -0.04
C ALA A 127 -3.20 19.77 -0.64
N LEU A 128 -4.04 19.29 -1.56
CA LEU A 128 -3.80 18.15 -2.40
C LEU A 128 -3.23 18.62 -3.73
N THR A 129 -2.15 18.02 -4.19
CA THR A 129 -1.49 18.40 -5.45
C THR A 129 -1.22 17.13 -6.27
N CYS A 130 -1.58 17.16 -7.55
CA CYS A 130 -1.21 16.17 -8.54
C CYS A 130 -0.30 16.85 -9.57
N ARG A 131 0.97 16.43 -9.67
CA ARG A 131 1.93 16.96 -10.64
C ARG A 131 1.98 16.00 -11.82
N GLU A 132 1.46 16.42 -12.97
CA GLU A 132 1.46 15.60 -14.20
C GLU A 132 2.88 15.28 -14.64
N THR A 133 3.79 16.27 -14.57
CA THR A 133 5.19 16.18 -14.97
C THR A 133 6.08 16.90 -13.93
N GLY A 134 7.39 16.57 -13.94
CA GLY A 134 8.37 17.22 -13.05
C GLY A 134 8.44 16.64 -11.64
N GLY A 135 7.70 15.57 -11.33
CA GLY A 135 7.85 14.76 -10.13
C GLY A 135 8.76 13.54 -10.34
N PRO A 136 8.99 12.74 -9.29
CA PRO A 136 9.72 11.48 -9.39
C PRO A 136 9.06 10.46 -10.34
N VAL A 137 7.75 10.58 -10.51
CA VAL A 137 6.90 9.76 -11.38
C VAL A 137 5.79 10.62 -11.97
N PRO A 138 5.18 10.22 -13.13
CA PRO A 138 4.02 10.91 -13.69
C PRO A 138 2.84 10.93 -12.70
N HIS A 139 2.05 12.01 -12.73
CA HIS A 139 0.90 12.22 -11.85
C HIS A 139 1.25 12.06 -10.37
N TYR A 140 2.38 12.65 -9.96
CA TYR A 140 2.88 12.59 -8.59
C TYR A 140 1.89 13.23 -7.62
N LEU A 141 1.33 12.41 -6.71
CA LEU A 141 0.26 12.82 -5.81
C LEU A 141 0.80 13.08 -4.42
N THR A 142 0.55 14.29 -3.91
CA THR A 142 1.02 14.73 -2.59
C THR A 142 -0.05 15.43 -1.80
N LEU A 143 0.01 15.25 -0.47
CA LEU A 143 -0.71 16.03 0.54
C LEU A 143 0.27 16.95 1.26
N ARG A 144 -0.05 18.23 1.30
CA ARG A 144 0.75 19.24 2.01
C ARG A 144 -0.03 19.82 3.16
N GLY A 145 0.55 19.79 4.35
CA GLY A 145 -0.04 20.35 5.57
C GLY A 145 0.92 20.26 6.75
N ALA A 146 0.68 21.00 7.82
CA ALA A 146 1.53 21.04 9.01
C ALA A 146 3.02 21.28 8.70
N GLY A 147 3.33 22.10 7.67
CA GLY A 147 4.70 22.39 7.25
C GLY A 147 5.43 21.26 6.51
N ARG A 148 4.76 20.17 6.19
CA ARG A 148 5.32 18.99 5.55
C ARG A 148 4.50 18.56 4.32
N GLU A 149 5.19 18.07 3.29
CA GLU A 149 4.59 17.43 2.12
C GLU A 149 4.81 15.93 2.21
N VAL A 150 3.78 15.14 1.99
CA VAL A 150 3.80 13.67 2.02
C VAL A 150 3.21 13.12 0.75
N GLU A 151 3.82 12.06 0.21
CA GLU A 151 3.31 11.33 -0.94
C GLU A 151 2.20 10.37 -0.50
N ILE A 152 1.16 10.23 -1.33
CA ILE A 152 0.10 9.24 -1.18
C ILE A 152 -0.04 8.43 -2.45
N GLY A 153 -0.25 7.11 -2.31
CA GLY A 153 -0.43 6.21 -3.45
C GLY A 153 0.81 6.03 -4.32
N ALA A 154 2.01 6.03 -3.72
CA ALA A 154 3.29 5.83 -4.43
C ALA A 154 3.33 4.57 -5.30
N PHE A 155 2.60 3.53 -4.90
CA PHE A 155 2.53 2.23 -5.56
C PHE A 155 1.40 2.11 -6.60
N LEU A 156 0.60 3.17 -6.79
CA LEU A 156 -0.47 3.20 -7.78
C LEU A 156 0.08 3.37 -9.20
N HIS A 157 -0.61 2.79 -10.17
CA HIS A 157 -0.34 3.03 -11.59
C HIS A 157 -0.64 4.48 -11.95
N GLU A 158 0.05 5.00 -12.98
CA GLU A 158 -0.11 6.41 -13.36
C GLU A 158 -1.54 6.79 -13.73
N ASP A 159 -2.30 5.90 -14.38
CA ASP A 159 -3.70 6.12 -14.77
C ASP A 159 -4.67 6.15 -13.58
N GLU A 160 -4.28 5.57 -12.43
CA GLU A 160 -5.12 5.51 -11.23
C GLU A 160 -4.99 6.78 -10.38
N ARG A 161 -3.83 7.44 -10.43
CA ARG A 161 -3.52 8.61 -9.61
C ARG A 161 -4.41 9.82 -9.88
N PRO A 162 -4.75 10.18 -11.15
CA PRO A 162 -5.69 11.26 -11.41
C PRO A 162 -7.08 10.98 -10.86
N ARG A 163 -7.56 9.74 -10.97
CA ARG A 163 -8.86 9.33 -10.42
C ARG A 163 -8.89 9.44 -8.90
N LEU A 164 -7.83 8.93 -8.25
CA LEU A 164 -7.68 9.04 -6.80
C LEU A 164 -7.60 10.51 -6.36
N HIS A 165 -6.87 11.36 -7.10
CA HIS A 165 -6.83 12.80 -6.86
C HIS A 165 -8.23 13.41 -6.83
N ASP A 166 -9.05 13.13 -7.86
CA ASP A 166 -10.39 13.69 -7.98
C ASP A 166 -11.33 13.22 -6.87
N GLU A 167 -11.17 11.95 -6.44
CA GLU A 167 -11.93 11.40 -5.33
C GLU A 167 -11.54 12.04 -4.00
N ILE A 168 -10.25 12.15 -3.71
CA ILE A 168 -9.77 12.82 -2.49
C ILE A 168 -10.13 14.31 -2.51
N ALA A 169 -10.01 15.00 -3.64
CA ALA A 169 -10.38 16.41 -3.76
C ALA A 169 -11.86 16.65 -3.46
N ARG A 170 -12.74 15.78 -3.98
CA ARG A 170 -14.17 15.80 -3.65
C ARG A 170 -14.42 15.54 -2.17
N ALA A 171 -13.72 14.53 -1.60
CA ALA A 171 -13.81 14.20 -0.19
C ALA A 171 -13.40 15.37 0.71
N LEU A 172 -12.27 16.02 0.42
CA LEU A 172 -11.79 17.18 1.15
C LEU A 172 -12.77 18.37 1.05
N THR A 173 -13.35 18.59 -0.13
CA THR A 173 -14.35 19.67 -0.34
C THR A 173 -15.61 19.42 0.49
N LEU A 174 -16.13 18.19 0.47
CA LEU A 174 -17.28 17.80 1.28
C LEU A 174 -17.01 17.90 2.78
N ALA A 175 -15.82 17.47 3.23
CA ALA A 175 -15.44 17.55 4.63
C ALA A 175 -15.32 19.01 5.10
N LYS A 176 -14.73 19.90 4.29
CA LYS A 176 -14.61 21.34 4.57
C LYS A 176 -15.99 22.03 4.60
N SER A 177 -16.92 21.64 3.72
CA SER A 177 -18.26 22.22 3.67
C SER A 177 -19.16 21.84 4.85
N ARG A 178 -18.95 20.67 5.45
CA ARG A 178 -19.69 20.22 6.64
C ARG A 178 -19.36 21.00 7.92
N ARG A 179 -18.24 21.70 7.93
CA ARG A 179 -17.81 22.54 9.06
C ARG A 179 -18.17 24.01 8.91
N ALA A 180 -18.66 24.45 7.76
CA ALA A 180 -19.13 25.83 7.59
C ALA A 180 -20.37 26.03 8.47
N PRO A 181 -20.38 27.06 9.37
CA PRO A 181 -21.53 27.38 10.25
C PRO A 181 -22.74 27.82 9.45
#